data_eceb3c4f830ced1b296ec822a5c0010f
#
_entry.id   eceb3c4f830ced1b296ec822a5c0010f
#
_cell.length_a   1.000
_cell.length_b   1.000
_cell.length_c   1.000
_cell.angle_alpha   90.00
_cell.angle_beta   90.00
_cell.angle_gamma   90.00
#
_symmetry.space_group_name_H-M   'P 1'
#
loop_
_entity.id
_entity.type
_entity.pdbx_description
1 polymer ?
#
loop_
_entity_poly.entity_id
_entity_poly.type
_entity_poly.pdbx_seq_one_letter_code
_entity_poly.pdbx_strand_id
1 'polypeptide(L)'
;MRSLPQSIEAEQSVLGSMITDKNAVVEAIEKLEENDFYRDGHKVIFKTISEMFKDDMPVDLVTLLERLKATEKLEKAGGVTYVSELSSSLLTTINLSAYIKIVKEKSILRKLIRASTSIIEDSYNKQGEVEEVLEGAEKKIFDIAEKRTTSDFEPLNVVLERGFLEIERLFNNKGEITGVGSGFVDLDAKTSGFQKGDMVLIAARPSMGKTTFALNIAEHAALREGKSVVVFSLEMSKEQLAYKLLCSEANVDMLKLRTGALDDKDWENIARATGPLSKAKIYIDDTAGVTVMEMRSKCRRLKLEYGIDLIVID
;
A
#
# COMPACT_ATOMS: atom_id res chain seq x y z
N MET A 1 -26.14 23.48 -9.27
CA MET A 1 -25.18 22.37 -9.28
C MET A 1 -23.81 22.91 -8.89
N ARG A 2 -23.09 22.27 -7.98
CA ARG A 2 -21.70 22.66 -7.69
C ARG A 2 -20.80 22.19 -8.84
N SER A 3 -19.94 23.08 -9.38
CA SER A 3 -18.95 22.69 -10.38
C SER A 3 -17.95 21.69 -9.80
N LEU A 4 -17.51 20.72 -10.61
CA LEU A 4 -16.48 19.78 -10.18
C LEU A 4 -15.16 20.51 -9.91
N PRO A 5 -14.35 20.04 -8.93
CA PRO A 5 -13.06 20.64 -8.61
C PRO A 5 -12.14 20.70 -9.83
N GLN A 6 -11.66 21.90 -10.18
CA GLN A 6 -10.83 22.18 -11.35
C GLN A 6 -9.93 23.40 -11.11
N SER A 7 -8.90 23.54 -11.88
CA SER A 7 -8.08 24.75 -12.01
C SER A 7 -7.59 24.83 -13.46
N ILE A 8 -8.34 25.56 -14.27
CA ILE A 8 -8.05 25.69 -15.71
C ILE A 8 -6.72 26.38 -15.93
N GLU A 9 -6.40 27.39 -15.11
CA GLU A 9 -5.14 28.12 -15.19
C GLU A 9 -3.92 27.20 -14.92
N ALA A 10 -4.03 26.30 -13.93
CA ALA A 10 -2.96 25.33 -13.67
C ALA A 10 -2.81 24.31 -14.82
N GLU A 11 -3.92 23.84 -15.39
CA GLU A 11 -3.89 22.94 -16.56
C GLU A 11 -3.24 23.63 -17.76
N GLN A 12 -3.60 24.88 -18.05
CA GLN A 12 -3.01 25.68 -19.13
C GLN A 12 -1.52 25.91 -18.93
N SER A 13 -1.12 26.21 -17.67
CA SER A 13 0.29 26.41 -17.32
C SER A 13 1.13 25.14 -17.52
N VAL A 14 0.59 23.97 -17.14
CA VAL A 14 1.26 22.68 -17.38
C VAL A 14 1.41 22.43 -18.88
N LEU A 15 0.34 22.52 -19.67
CA LEU A 15 0.36 22.26 -21.10
C LEU A 15 1.24 23.27 -21.86
N GLY A 16 1.18 24.55 -21.50
CA GLY A 16 2.03 25.58 -22.08
C GLY A 16 3.52 25.31 -21.81
N SER A 17 3.87 24.92 -20.59
CA SER A 17 5.24 24.51 -20.24
C SER A 17 5.69 23.29 -21.05
N MET A 18 4.83 22.27 -21.23
CA MET A 18 5.15 21.09 -22.04
C MET A 18 5.42 21.42 -23.52
N ILE A 19 4.75 22.44 -24.08
CA ILE A 19 4.97 22.87 -25.48
C ILE A 19 6.32 23.58 -25.65
N THR A 20 6.84 24.22 -24.60
CA THR A 20 8.01 25.11 -24.67
C THR A 20 9.29 24.52 -24.09
N ASP A 21 9.17 23.52 -23.19
CA ASP A 21 10.30 22.94 -22.48
C ASP A 21 10.22 21.41 -22.46
N LYS A 22 11.26 20.75 -22.98
CA LYS A 22 11.36 19.28 -23.01
C LYS A 22 11.40 18.67 -21.59
N ASN A 23 12.02 19.34 -20.62
CA ASN A 23 12.07 18.84 -19.24
C ASN A 23 10.68 18.90 -18.62
N ALA A 24 9.87 19.90 -18.96
CA ALA A 24 8.49 19.99 -18.52
C ALA A 24 7.62 18.83 -19.06
N VAL A 25 7.90 18.35 -20.26
CA VAL A 25 7.24 17.16 -20.83
C VAL A 25 7.51 15.93 -19.97
N VAL A 26 8.80 15.70 -19.64
CA VAL A 26 9.19 14.55 -18.80
C VAL A 26 8.50 14.61 -17.45
N GLU A 27 8.63 15.73 -16.73
CA GLU A 27 8.06 15.88 -15.38
C GLU A 27 6.53 15.75 -15.38
N ALA A 28 5.84 16.30 -16.39
CA ALA A 28 4.39 16.21 -16.46
C ALA A 28 3.90 14.78 -16.77
N ILE A 29 4.56 14.06 -17.69
CA ILE A 29 4.19 12.69 -18.06
C ILE A 29 4.44 11.71 -16.90
N GLU A 30 5.49 11.93 -16.12
CA GLU A 30 5.76 11.10 -14.93
C GLU A 30 4.66 11.23 -13.85
N LYS A 31 4.12 12.43 -13.66
CA LYS A 31 3.24 12.75 -12.52
C LYS A 31 1.75 12.81 -12.87
N LEU A 32 1.40 13.03 -14.13
CA LEU A 32 0.02 13.21 -14.59
C LEU A 32 -0.37 12.16 -15.63
N GLU A 33 -1.68 11.89 -15.65
CA GLU A 33 -2.36 11.08 -16.65
C GLU A 33 -3.35 11.95 -17.46
N GLU A 34 -3.76 11.50 -18.66
CA GLU A 34 -4.78 12.16 -19.50
C GLU A 34 -6.05 12.53 -18.68
N ASN A 35 -6.51 11.61 -17.83
CA ASN A 35 -7.73 11.79 -17.03
C ASN A 35 -7.55 12.73 -15.82
N ASP A 36 -6.35 13.22 -15.55
CA ASP A 36 -6.11 14.20 -14.50
C ASP A 36 -6.52 15.62 -14.93
N PHE A 37 -6.70 15.85 -16.23
CA PHE A 37 -7.22 17.12 -16.76
C PHE A 37 -8.73 17.16 -16.74
N TYR A 38 -9.29 18.34 -16.49
CA TYR A 38 -10.72 18.56 -16.46
C TYR A 38 -11.31 18.80 -17.85
N ARG A 39 -10.69 19.71 -18.64
CA ARG A 39 -11.14 20.00 -20.00
C ARG A 39 -10.76 18.89 -20.96
N ASP A 40 -11.73 18.45 -21.78
CA ASP A 40 -11.47 17.40 -22.78
C ASP A 40 -10.45 17.84 -23.83
N GLY A 41 -10.41 19.13 -24.19
CA GLY A 41 -9.35 19.67 -25.06
C GLY A 41 -7.95 19.53 -24.44
N HIS A 42 -7.82 19.74 -23.13
CA HIS A 42 -6.54 19.56 -22.42
C HIS A 42 -6.11 18.10 -22.36
N LYS A 43 -7.06 17.16 -22.16
CA LYS A 43 -6.78 15.72 -22.25
C LYS A 43 -6.22 15.33 -23.60
N VAL A 44 -6.85 15.84 -24.67
CA VAL A 44 -6.40 15.59 -26.05
C VAL A 44 -5.00 16.12 -26.29
N ILE A 45 -4.70 17.35 -25.86
CA ILE A 45 -3.36 17.96 -25.99
C ILE A 45 -2.33 17.15 -25.21
N PHE A 46 -2.58 16.87 -23.94
CA PHE A 46 -1.66 16.09 -23.09
C PHE A 46 -1.38 14.72 -23.67
N LYS A 47 -2.41 14.00 -24.11
CA LYS A 47 -2.28 12.69 -24.75
C LYS A 47 -1.43 12.76 -26.01
N THR A 48 -1.69 13.74 -26.88
CA THR A 48 -0.95 13.90 -28.12
C THR A 48 0.52 14.21 -27.84
N ILE A 49 0.83 15.08 -26.87
CA ILE A 49 2.22 15.37 -26.45
C ILE A 49 2.87 14.08 -25.89
N SER A 50 2.16 13.32 -25.07
CA SER A 50 2.67 12.07 -24.51
C SER A 50 2.94 11.00 -25.56
N GLU A 51 2.10 10.90 -26.60
CA GLU A 51 2.31 10.03 -27.75
C GLU A 51 3.54 10.47 -28.56
N MET A 52 3.66 11.78 -28.87
CA MET A 52 4.82 12.32 -29.57
C MET A 52 6.13 12.07 -28.83
N PHE A 53 6.13 12.27 -27.50
CA PHE A 53 7.30 12.01 -26.66
C PHE A 53 7.72 10.53 -26.67
N LYS A 54 6.75 9.60 -26.63
CA LYS A 54 7.02 8.15 -26.72
C LYS A 54 7.58 7.73 -28.08
N ASP A 55 7.16 8.43 -29.13
CA ASP A 55 7.61 8.21 -30.51
C ASP A 55 8.94 8.93 -30.82
N ASP A 56 9.64 9.49 -29.81
CA ASP A 56 10.85 10.31 -29.93
C ASP A 56 10.70 11.50 -30.90
N MET A 57 9.48 12.01 -31.08
CA MET A 57 9.21 13.18 -31.90
C MET A 57 9.48 14.47 -31.12
N PRO A 58 10.02 15.52 -31.78
CA PRO A 58 10.18 16.82 -31.13
C PRO A 58 8.81 17.40 -30.75
N VAL A 59 8.72 17.93 -29.52
CA VAL A 59 7.51 18.57 -29.02
C VAL A 59 7.72 20.07 -29.01
N ASP A 60 7.07 20.75 -29.93
CA ASP A 60 6.94 22.21 -30.03
C ASP A 60 5.58 22.59 -30.62
N LEU A 61 5.29 23.89 -30.66
CA LEU A 61 4.00 24.37 -31.14
C LEU A 61 3.66 23.90 -32.56
N VAL A 62 4.65 23.92 -33.46
CA VAL A 62 4.47 23.61 -34.90
C VAL A 62 4.20 22.12 -35.08
N THR A 63 5.05 21.27 -34.48
CA THR A 63 4.96 19.81 -34.56
C THR A 63 3.69 19.31 -33.88
N LEU A 64 3.27 19.90 -32.75
CA LEU A 64 2.03 19.56 -32.07
C LEU A 64 0.81 19.90 -32.93
N LEU A 65 0.76 21.09 -33.55
CA LEU A 65 -0.35 21.49 -34.41
C LEU A 65 -0.48 20.56 -35.62
N GLU A 66 0.64 20.20 -36.25
CA GLU A 66 0.64 19.25 -37.38
C GLU A 66 0.17 17.85 -36.95
N ARG A 67 0.60 17.37 -35.76
CA ARG A 67 0.14 16.07 -35.24
C ARG A 67 -1.35 16.07 -34.91
N LEU A 68 -1.85 17.17 -34.32
CA LEU A 68 -3.29 17.33 -34.02
C LEU A 68 -4.13 17.41 -35.30
N LYS A 69 -3.64 18.05 -36.36
CA LYS A 69 -4.29 18.07 -37.69
C LYS A 69 -4.31 16.68 -38.31
N ALA A 70 -3.15 16.00 -38.37
CA ALA A 70 -3.01 14.69 -38.98
C ALA A 70 -3.90 13.61 -38.28
N THR A 71 -4.19 13.80 -36.99
CA THR A 71 -5.07 12.89 -36.21
C THR A 71 -6.53 13.37 -36.10
N GLU A 72 -6.91 14.44 -36.81
CA GLU A 72 -8.26 15.06 -36.79
C GLU A 72 -8.71 15.45 -35.36
N LYS A 73 -7.76 15.77 -34.46
CA LYS A 73 -8.04 16.13 -33.07
C LYS A 73 -7.96 17.64 -32.81
N LEU A 74 -7.58 18.46 -33.80
CA LEU A 74 -7.30 19.88 -33.61
C LEU A 74 -8.51 20.66 -33.08
N GLU A 75 -9.70 20.42 -33.62
CA GLU A 75 -10.93 21.09 -33.17
C GLU A 75 -11.30 20.71 -31.72
N LYS A 76 -11.07 19.44 -31.35
CA LYS A 76 -11.27 18.96 -29.97
C LYS A 76 -10.26 19.58 -29.00
N ALA A 77 -9.07 19.90 -29.47
CA ALA A 77 -8.03 20.58 -28.71
C ALA A 77 -8.33 22.09 -28.48
N GLY A 78 -9.32 22.64 -29.17
CA GLY A 78 -9.70 24.05 -29.10
C GLY A 78 -9.24 24.91 -30.30
N GLY A 79 -8.74 24.27 -31.35
CA GLY A 79 -8.28 24.95 -32.58
C GLY A 79 -6.89 25.55 -32.48
N VAL A 80 -6.38 26.06 -33.62
CA VAL A 80 -5.03 26.64 -33.71
C VAL A 80 -4.82 27.79 -32.73
N THR A 81 -5.80 28.70 -32.63
CA THR A 81 -5.70 29.89 -31.78
C THR A 81 -5.47 29.51 -30.32
N TYR A 82 -6.28 28.57 -29.79
CA TYR A 82 -6.18 28.15 -28.41
C TYR A 82 -4.85 27.45 -28.08
N VAL A 83 -4.40 26.54 -28.95
CA VAL A 83 -3.11 25.86 -28.75
C VAL A 83 -1.95 26.85 -28.81
N SER A 84 -2.02 27.88 -29.70
CA SER A 84 -1.02 28.94 -29.75
C SER A 84 -1.05 29.84 -28.50
N GLU A 85 -2.22 30.15 -27.98
CA GLU A 85 -2.36 30.90 -26.74
C GLU A 85 -1.75 30.17 -25.54
N LEU A 86 -1.87 28.83 -25.46
CA LEU A 86 -1.24 28.03 -24.42
C LEU A 86 0.28 28.20 -24.40
N SER A 87 0.92 28.26 -25.57
CA SER A 87 2.39 28.45 -25.66
C SER A 87 2.85 29.87 -25.33
N SER A 88 1.98 30.86 -25.51
CA SER A 88 2.30 32.27 -25.29
C SER A 88 1.90 32.79 -23.91
N SER A 89 1.00 32.13 -23.21
CA SER A 89 0.50 32.52 -21.89
C SER A 89 1.42 32.18 -20.72
N LEU A 90 2.71 31.91 -20.98
CA LEU A 90 3.70 31.47 -19.99
C LEU A 90 3.91 32.50 -18.88
N LEU A 91 3.22 32.28 -17.78
CA LEU A 91 3.66 32.70 -16.46
C LEU A 91 4.74 31.70 -16.00
N THR A 92 6.02 31.96 -16.38
CA THR A 92 7.24 31.30 -15.90
C THR A 92 7.18 29.78 -15.58
N THR A 93 7.98 28.99 -16.29
CA THR A 93 8.27 27.56 -16.02
C THR A 93 8.78 27.27 -14.59
N ILE A 94 9.08 28.29 -13.81
CA ILE A 94 9.66 28.22 -12.46
C ILE A 94 8.77 27.47 -11.46
N ASN A 95 7.46 27.37 -11.69
CA ASN A 95 6.50 26.76 -10.75
C ASN A 95 5.78 25.53 -11.31
N LEU A 96 6.32 24.84 -12.31
CA LEU A 96 5.68 23.70 -12.96
C LEU A 96 5.22 22.63 -11.96
N SER A 97 6.11 22.20 -11.06
CA SER A 97 5.81 21.19 -10.03
C SER A 97 4.61 21.59 -9.16
N ALA A 98 4.45 22.88 -8.84
CA ALA A 98 3.31 23.39 -8.10
C ALA A 98 2.00 23.28 -8.91
N TYR A 99 2.03 23.60 -10.20
CA TYR A 99 0.86 23.46 -11.07
C TYR A 99 0.48 22.01 -11.29
N ILE A 100 1.45 21.11 -11.51
CA ILE A 100 1.24 19.67 -11.57
C ILE A 100 0.54 19.17 -10.30
N LYS A 101 1.01 19.61 -9.12
CA LYS A 101 0.40 19.26 -7.84
C LYS A 101 -1.05 19.73 -7.75
N ILE A 102 -1.36 20.96 -8.16
CA ILE A 102 -2.72 21.50 -8.18
C ILE A 102 -3.63 20.66 -9.10
N VAL A 103 -3.17 20.35 -10.32
CA VAL A 103 -3.94 19.52 -11.27
C VAL A 103 -4.22 18.15 -10.67
N LYS A 104 -3.21 17.52 -10.04
CA LYS A 104 -3.34 16.21 -9.39
C LYS A 104 -4.31 16.24 -8.22
N GLU A 105 -4.23 17.24 -7.35
CA GLU A 105 -5.17 17.42 -6.22
C GLU A 105 -6.61 17.56 -6.69
N LYS A 106 -6.86 18.40 -7.72
CA LYS A 106 -8.20 18.56 -8.28
C LYS A 106 -8.70 17.26 -8.94
N SER A 107 -7.82 16.51 -9.59
CA SER A 107 -8.15 15.20 -10.15
C SER A 107 -8.55 14.19 -9.07
N ILE A 108 -7.80 14.12 -7.98
CA ILE A 108 -8.12 13.24 -6.84
C ILE A 108 -9.50 13.57 -6.27
N LEU A 109 -9.80 14.86 -6.08
CA LEU A 109 -11.12 15.29 -5.60
C LEU A 109 -12.25 14.88 -6.57
N ARG A 110 -12.03 14.95 -7.89
CA ARG A 110 -13.00 14.47 -8.88
C ARG A 110 -13.18 12.95 -8.81
N LYS A 111 -12.06 12.20 -8.66
CA LYS A 111 -12.10 10.73 -8.50
C LYS A 111 -12.88 10.35 -7.24
N LEU A 112 -12.67 11.06 -6.12
CA LEU A 112 -13.43 10.87 -4.87
C LEU A 112 -14.91 11.14 -5.05
N ILE A 113 -15.29 12.27 -5.71
CA ILE A 113 -16.70 12.59 -5.98
C ILE A 113 -17.36 11.49 -6.82
N ARG A 114 -16.69 11.02 -7.89
CA ARG A 114 -17.22 9.94 -8.74
C ARG A 114 -17.37 8.63 -7.99
N ALA A 115 -16.38 8.25 -7.20
CA ALA A 115 -16.43 7.05 -6.36
C ALA A 115 -17.58 7.14 -5.35
N SER A 116 -17.74 8.29 -4.67
CA SER A 116 -18.83 8.51 -3.72
C SER A 116 -20.21 8.44 -4.40
N THR A 117 -20.36 9.03 -5.61
CA THR A 117 -21.60 8.93 -6.38
C THR A 117 -21.91 7.47 -6.73
N SER A 118 -20.91 6.72 -7.21
CA SER A 118 -21.08 5.30 -7.51
C SER A 118 -21.42 4.48 -6.26
N ILE A 119 -20.80 4.77 -5.10
CA ILE A 119 -21.13 4.10 -3.83
C ILE A 119 -22.60 4.40 -3.43
N ILE A 120 -23.05 5.63 -3.61
CA ILE A 120 -24.44 6.01 -3.35
C ILE A 120 -25.39 5.23 -4.28
N GLU A 121 -25.09 5.16 -5.57
CA GLU A 121 -25.89 4.42 -6.56
C GLU A 121 -25.95 2.92 -6.23
N ASP A 122 -24.82 2.30 -5.92
CA ASP A 122 -24.75 0.89 -5.53
C ASP A 122 -25.56 0.62 -4.26
N SER A 123 -25.50 1.53 -3.28
CA SER A 123 -26.24 1.43 -2.02
C SER A 123 -27.76 1.53 -2.21
N TYR A 124 -28.22 2.37 -3.14
CA TYR A 124 -29.66 2.47 -3.48
C TYR A 124 -30.16 1.29 -4.29
N ASN A 125 -29.36 0.80 -5.24
CA ASN A 125 -29.75 -0.28 -6.15
C ASN A 125 -29.68 -1.67 -5.51
N LYS A 126 -28.98 -1.81 -4.39
CA LYS A 126 -28.78 -3.03 -3.58
C LYS A 126 -29.00 -4.34 -4.37
N GLN A 127 -28.06 -4.67 -5.24
CA GLN A 127 -27.98 -5.98 -5.88
C GLN A 127 -26.90 -6.80 -5.16
N GLY A 128 -27.28 -7.72 -4.29
CA GLY A 128 -26.37 -8.59 -3.53
C GLY A 128 -26.43 -8.41 -2.01
N GLU A 129 -25.52 -9.06 -1.30
CA GLU A 129 -25.37 -8.96 0.15
C GLU A 129 -24.74 -7.59 0.53
N VAL A 130 -25.01 -7.12 1.75
CA VAL A 130 -24.49 -5.82 2.23
C VAL A 130 -22.96 -5.79 2.23
N GLU A 131 -22.38 -6.92 2.54
CA GLU A 131 -20.93 -7.16 2.57
C GLU A 131 -20.28 -6.88 1.22
N GLU A 132 -20.87 -7.31 0.11
CA GLU A 132 -20.37 -7.06 -1.26
C GLU A 132 -20.38 -5.56 -1.61
N VAL A 133 -21.40 -4.83 -1.18
CA VAL A 133 -21.49 -3.38 -1.37
C VAL A 133 -20.42 -2.65 -0.57
N LEU A 134 -20.16 -3.09 0.67
CA LEU A 134 -19.10 -2.54 1.53
C LEU A 134 -17.72 -2.78 0.94
N GLU A 135 -17.40 -4.03 0.52
CA GLU A 135 -16.15 -4.36 -0.14
C GLU A 135 -15.93 -3.53 -1.41
N GLY A 136 -16.98 -3.39 -2.24
CA GLY A 136 -16.94 -2.56 -3.44
C GLY A 136 -16.65 -1.10 -3.14
N ALA A 137 -17.22 -0.56 -2.07
CA ALA A 137 -16.98 0.81 -1.61
C ALA A 137 -15.54 1.00 -1.09
N GLU A 138 -15.05 0.09 -0.24
CA GLU A 138 -13.69 0.08 0.25
C GLU A 138 -12.67 0.03 -0.89
N LYS A 139 -12.87 -0.87 -1.86
CA LYS A 139 -12.01 -0.99 -3.02
C LYS A 139 -11.91 0.30 -3.82
N LYS A 140 -13.05 0.96 -4.11
CA LYS A 140 -13.08 2.22 -4.85
C LYS A 140 -12.31 3.34 -4.15
N ILE A 141 -12.45 3.45 -2.84
CA ILE A 141 -11.69 4.44 -2.03
C ILE A 141 -10.21 4.08 -1.99
N PHE A 142 -9.91 2.79 -1.84
CA PHE A 142 -8.56 2.28 -1.78
C PHE A 142 -7.77 2.56 -3.08
N ASP A 143 -8.35 2.28 -4.25
CA ASP A 143 -7.72 2.51 -5.56
C ASP A 143 -7.32 3.99 -5.76
N ILE A 144 -8.08 4.92 -5.15
CA ILE A 144 -7.75 6.35 -5.17
C ILE A 144 -6.59 6.66 -4.23
N ALA A 145 -6.54 6.01 -3.06
CA ALA A 145 -5.51 6.25 -2.05
C ALA A 145 -4.15 5.64 -2.46
N GLU A 146 -4.13 4.45 -3.07
CA GLU A 146 -2.92 3.74 -3.48
C GLU A 146 -2.16 4.48 -4.60
N LYS A 147 -2.87 5.06 -5.57
CA LYS A 147 -2.27 5.87 -6.65
C LYS A 147 -1.57 7.15 -6.15
N ARG A 148 -1.65 7.48 -4.86
CA ARG A 148 -0.88 8.59 -4.25
C ARG A 148 0.56 8.21 -3.91
N THR A 149 0.89 6.91 -3.84
CA THR A 149 2.15 6.39 -3.29
C THR A 149 3.08 5.88 -4.39
N THR A 150 3.09 6.48 -5.58
CA THR A 150 4.22 6.28 -6.50
C THR A 150 5.42 6.94 -5.88
N SER A 151 6.35 6.13 -5.35
CA SER A 151 7.65 6.60 -4.92
C SER A 151 8.40 7.13 -6.14
N ASP A 152 8.77 8.41 -6.11
CA ASP A 152 9.66 8.98 -7.09
C ASP A 152 11.01 8.25 -7.06
N PHE A 153 11.71 8.20 -8.21
CA PHE A 153 13.09 7.73 -8.24
C PHE A 153 13.94 8.64 -7.33
N GLU A 154 14.61 8.05 -6.36
CA GLU A 154 15.53 8.77 -5.52
C GLU A 154 16.96 8.65 -6.06
N PRO A 155 17.72 9.73 -6.16
CA PRO A 155 19.14 9.67 -6.52
C PRO A 155 19.91 8.75 -5.57
N LEU A 156 20.81 7.94 -6.11
CA LEU A 156 21.58 6.95 -5.34
C LEU A 156 22.35 7.57 -4.16
N ASN A 157 22.87 8.80 -4.32
CA ASN A 157 23.58 9.52 -3.26
C ASN A 157 22.69 9.72 -2.01
N VAL A 158 21.40 10.07 -2.18
CA VAL A 158 20.44 10.25 -1.08
C VAL A 158 20.14 8.92 -0.40
N VAL A 159 20.00 7.85 -1.18
CA VAL A 159 19.78 6.50 -0.65
C VAL A 159 21.02 6.01 0.11
N LEU A 160 22.23 6.29 -0.42
CA LEU A 160 23.49 5.92 0.24
C LEU A 160 23.71 6.66 1.55
N GLU A 161 23.39 7.96 1.64
CA GLU A 161 23.49 8.72 2.90
C GLU A 161 22.63 8.07 4.01
N ARG A 162 21.39 7.71 3.70
CA ARG A 162 20.51 7.00 4.65
C ARG A 162 21.04 5.60 4.99
N GLY A 163 21.52 4.87 3.99
CA GLY A 163 22.11 3.55 4.17
C GLY A 163 23.35 3.57 5.04
N PHE A 164 24.18 4.63 4.92
CA PHE A 164 25.40 4.77 5.73
C PHE A 164 25.09 4.95 7.23
N LEU A 165 24.07 5.72 7.55
CA LEU A 165 23.59 5.88 8.94
C LEU A 165 23.11 4.55 9.53
N GLU A 166 22.43 3.72 8.72
CA GLU A 166 22.00 2.40 9.17
C GLU A 166 23.18 1.44 9.36
N ILE A 167 24.16 1.46 8.47
CA ILE A 167 25.40 0.67 8.60
C ILE A 167 26.17 1.08 9.86
N GLU A 168 26.27 2.38 10.17
CA GLU A 168 26.92 2.88 11.36
C GLU A 168 26.19 2.41 12.65
N ARG A 169 24.87 2.42 12.63
CA ARG A 169 24.05 1.89 13.72
C ARG A 169 24.32 0.40 13.94
N LEU A 170 24.34 -0.39 12.87
CA LEU A 170 24.61 -1.83 12.94
C LEU A 170 26.04 -2.15 13.38
N PHE A 171 27.00 -1.34 12.97
CA PHE A 171 28.38 -1.50 13.39
C PHE A 171 28.57 -1.28 14.90
N ASN A 172 27.85 -0.33 15.47
CA ASN A 172 27.87 -0.02 16.90
C ASN A 172 27.11 -1.07 17.74
N ASN A 173 26.11 -1.76 17.15
CA ASN A 173 25.25 -2.76 17.79
C ASN A 173 25.53 -4.18 17.27
N LYS A 174 26.78 -4.62 17.32
CA LYS A 174 27.18 -5.94 16.80
C LYS A 174 26.41 -7.08 17.46
N GLY A 175 25.72 -7.89 16.65
CA GLY A 175 24.98 -9.08 17.09
C GLY A 175 23.51 -8.81 17.42
N GLU A 176 23.02 -7.58 17.25
CA GLU A 176 21.60 -7.28 17.35
C GLU A 176 20.83 -7.86 16.15
N ILE A 177 19.69 -8.52 16.43
CA ILE A 177 18.75 -8.95 15.40
C ILE A 177 18.06 -7.70 14.85
N THR A 178 18.23 -7.41 13.55
CA THR A 178 17.72 -6.19 12.93
C THR A 178 16.24 -6.26 12.58
N GLY A 179 15.75 -7.46 12.32
CA GLY A 179 14.35 -7.77 12.05
C GLY A 179 13.59 -8.25 13.28
N VAL A 180 12.48 -8.95 13.04
CA VAL A 180 11.74 -9.68 14.07
C VAL A 180 12.42 -11.04 14.28
N GLY A 181 12.88 -11.33 15.49
CA GLY A 181 13.52 -12.58 15.82
C GLY A 181 12.56 -13.78 15.72
N SER A 182 13.07 -14.87 15.21
CA SER A 182 12.30 -16.12 15.13
C SER A 182 12.31 -16.92 16.44
N GLY A 183 13.28 -16.65 17.32
CA GLY A 183 13.55 -17.44 18.52
C GLY A 183 14.37 -18.71 18.26
N PHE A 184 14.73 -18.99 17.01
CA PHE A 184 15.61 -20.09 16.62
C PHE A 184 16.99 -19.53 16.30
N VAL A 185 17.94 -19.74 17.21
CA VAL A 185 19.29 -19.14 17.20
C VAL A 185 19.99 -19.29 15.85
N ASP A 186 19.97 -20.50 15.28
CA ASP A 186 20.65 -20.76 14.02
C ASP A 186 19.96 -20.10 12.82
N LEU A 187 18.63 -19.94 12.90
CA LEU A 187 17.86 -19.23 11.88
C LEU A 187 18.14 -17.73 11.97
N ASP A 188 18.08 -17.18 13.16
CA ASP A 188 18.31 -15.76 13.42
C ASP A 188 19.75 -15.35 13.08
N ALA A 189 20.72 -16.21 13.37
CA ALA A 189 22.13 -15.98 12.98
C ALA A 189 22.33 -15.91 11.45
N LYS A 190 21.47 -16.58 10.65
CA LYS A 190 21.54 -16.58 9.18
C LYS A 190 20.72 -15.48 8.54
N THR A 191 19.60 -15.09 9.14
CA THR A 191 18.64 -14.14 8.57
C THR A 191 18.73 -12.75 9.20
N SER A 192 19.34 -12.64 10.38
CA SER A 192 19.27 -11.45 11.24
C SER A 192 17.82 -11.07 11.62
N GLY A 193 16.94 -12.08 11.70
CA GLY A 193 15.50 -11.93 11.89
C GLY A 193 14.75 -11.60 10.59
N PHE A 194 13.43 -11.56 10.66
CA PHE A 194 12.57 -11.22 9.52
C PHE A 194 12.53 -9.71 9.30
N GLN A 195 12.95 -9.25 8.12
CA GLN A 195 13.06 -7.83 7.83
C GLN A 195 11.71 -7.23 7.43
N LYS A 196 11.58 -5.91 7.55
CA LYS A 196 10.37 -5.19 7.16
C LYS A 196 10.13 -5.34 5.65
N GLY A 197 8.93 -5.77 5.29
CA GLY A 197 8.52 -5.95 3.89
C GLY A 197 8.86 -7.32 3.32
N ASP A 198 9.56 -8.18 4.06
CA ASP A 198 9.85 -9.54 3.61
C ASP A 198 8.60 -10.40 3.61
N MET A 199 8.50 -11.25 2.60
CA MET A 199 7.56 -12.36 2.53
C MET A 199 8.32 -13.67 2.74
N VAL A 200 8.05 -14.34 3.86
CA VAL A 200 8.68 -15.60 4.22
C VAL A 200 7.68 -16.73 4.02
N LEU A 201 8.00 -17.71 3.20
CA LEU A 201 7.16 -18.89 2.93
C LEU A 201 7.67 -20.09 3.69
N ILE A 202 6.81 -20.68 4.53
CA ILE A 202 7.08 -21.92 5.26
C ILE A 202 6.27 -23.04 4.62
N ALA A 203 6.94 -24.03 4.03
CA ALA A 203 6.30 -25.18 3.40
C ALA A 203 6.70 -26.47 4.11
N ALA A 204 5.74 -27.34 4.38
CA ALA A 204 5.95 -28.66 4.96
C ALA A 204 4.85 -29.63 4.51
N ARG A 205 5.13 -30.94 4.59
CA ARG A 205 4.10 -31.96 4.40
C ARG A 205 3.06 -31.86 5.54
N PRO A 206 1.83 -32.33 5.30
CA PRO A 206 0.82 -32.37 6.36
C PRO A 206 1.35 -33.03 7.64
N SER A 207 0.95 -32.52 8.78
CA SER A 207 1.31 -33.01 10.11
C SER A 207 2.80 -32.89 10.50
N MET A 208 3.63 -32.17 9.72
CA MET A 208 5.05 -31.95 10.05
C MET A 208 5.30 -30.75 10.98
N GLY A 209 4.24 -30.13 11.50
CA GLY A 209 4.37 -29.03 12.47
C GLY A 209 4.51 -27.64 11.89
N LYS A 210 4.09 -27.39 10.62
CA LYS A 210 4.09 -26.07 9.96
C LYS A 210 3.49 -24.98 10.86
N THR A 211 2.24 -25.14 11.27
CA THR A 211 1.51 -24.21 12.14
C THR A 211 2.19 -24.04 13.50
N THR A 212 2.70 -25.12 14.09
CA THR A 212 3.40 -25.08 15.38
C THR A 212 4.68 -24.25 15.28
N PHE A 213 5.47 -24.43 14.20
CA PHE A 213 6.67 -23.64 13.95
C PHE A 213 6.34 -22.15 13.79
N ALA A 214 5.31 -21.81 12.99
CA ALA A 214 4.87 -20.43 12.79
C ALA A 214 4.36 -19.80 14.10
N LEU A 215 3.62 -20.57 14.92
CA LEU A 215 3.15 -20.08 16.22
C LEU A 215 4.29 -19.89 17.23
N ASN A 216 5.31 -20.74 17.24
CA ASN A 216 6.48 -20.56 18.10
C ASN A 216 7.22 -19.25 17.75
N ILE A 217 7.33 -18.91 16.47
CA ILE A 217 7.87 -17.62 16.03
C ILE A 217 6.98 -16.47 16.53
N ALA A 218 5.66 -16.57 16.34
CA ALA A 218 4.71 -15.57 16.79
C ALA A 218 4.77 -15.36 18.32
N GLU A 219 4.86 -16.46 19.07
CA GLU A 219 5.00 -16.48 20.53
C GLU A 219 6.29 -15.80 20.97
N HIS A 220 7.43 -16.19 20.37
CA HIS A 220 8.74 -15.56 20.67
C HIS A 220 8.72 -14.07 20.42
N ALA A 221 8.26 -13.64 19.22
CA ALA A 221 8.19 -12.26 18.83
C ALA A 221 7.32 -11.43 19.80
N ALA A 222 6.18 -11.97 20.24
CA ALA A 222 5.27 -11.25 21.13
C ALA A 222 5.70 -11.27 22.60
N LEU A 223 6.15 -12.44 23.12
CA LEU A 223 6.46 -12.58 24.54
C LEU A 223 7.88 -12.12 24.88
N ARG A 224 8.86 -12.37 24.02
CA ARG A 224 10.28 -12.08 24.31
C ARG A 224 10.72 -10.73 23.76
N GLU A 225 10.19 -10.32 22.61
CA GLU A 225 10.55 -9.04 21.99
C GLU A 225 9.48 -7.94 22.12
N GLY A 226 8.28 -8.28 22.66
CA GLY A 226 7.19 -7.32 22.83
C GLY A 226 6.56 -6.83 21.52
N LYS A 227 6.80 -7.56 20.41
CA LYS A 227 6.28 -7.24 19.09
C LYS A 227 4.78 -7.48 18.98
N SER A 228 4.14 -6.79 18.08
CA SER A 228 2.72 -6.92 17.75
C SER A 228 2.55 -7.92 16.61
N VAL A 229 1.90 -9.05 16.87
CA VAL A 229 1.75 -10.15 15.91
C VAL A 229 0.28 -10.38 15.57
N VAL A 230 -0.02 -10.51 14.29
CA VAL A 230 -1.36 -10.90 13.80
C VAL A 230 -1.28 -12.30 13.20
N VAL A 231 -2.21 -13.17 13.58
CA VAL A 231 -2.33 -14.53 13.05
C VAL A 231 -3.68 -14.68 12.36
N PHE A 232 -3.67 -14.89 11.06
CA PHE A 232 -4.83 -15.34 10.30
C PHE A 232 -4.78 -16.86 10.20
N SER A 233 -5.81 -17.55 10.68
CA SER A 233 -5.90 -18.99 10.61
C SER A 233 -7.08 -19.43 9.77
N LEU A 234 -6.79 -20.13 8.67
CA LEU A 234 -7.81 -20.66 7.76
C LEU A 234 -8.13 -22.13 8.04
N GLU A 235 -7.30 -22.80 8.85
CA GLU A 235 -7.43 -24.23 9.15
C GLU A 235 -7.91 -24.49 10.60
N MET A 236 -7.53 -23.64 11.55
CA MET A 236 -7.75 -23.88 12.99
C MET A 236 -8.54 -22.75 13.64
N SER A 237 -9.40 -23.07 14.60
CA SER A 237 -10.09 -22.04 15.38
C SER A 237 -9.13 -21.29 16.33
N LYS A 238 -9.50 -20.06 16.69
CA LYS A 238 -8.74 -19.23 17.64
C LYS A 238 -8.53 -19.89 19.00
N GLU A 239 -9.52 -20.67 19.47
CA GLU A 239 -9.40 -21.43 20.73
C GLU A 239 -8.31 -22.50 20.62
N GLN A 240 -8.26 -23.23 19.50
CA GLN A 240 -7.21 -24.25 19.26
C GLN A 240 -5.83 -23.65 19.20
N LEU A 241 -5.67 -22.47 18.56
CA LEU A 241 -4.41 -21.74 18.53
C LEU A 241 -4.02 -21.23 19.93
N ALA A 242 -4.98 -20.68 20.68
CA ALA A 242 -4.74 -20.24 22.06
C ALA A 242 -4.29 -21.41 22.96
N TYR A 243 -4.90 -22.58 22.81
CA TYR A 243 -4.47 -23.78 23.55
C TYR A 243 -3.06 -24.24 23.16
N LYS A 244 -2.70 -24.15 21.86
CA LYS A 244 -1.33 -24.46 21.44
C LYS A 244 -0.31 -23.50 22.06
N LEU A 245 -0.57 -22.21 22.03
CA LEU A 245 0.31 -21.19 22.64
C LEU A 245 0.41 -21.43 24.17
N LEU A 246 -0.70 -21.71 24.82
CA LEU A 246 -0.74 -21.95 26.26
C LEU A 246 0.04 -23.21 26.64
N CYS A 247 -0.11 -24.31 25.90
CA CYS A 247 0.64 -25.54 26.12
C CYS A 247 2.15 -25.37 25.85
N SER A 248 2.49 -24.58 24.83
CA SER A 248 3.88 -24.24 24.50
C SER A 248 4.55 -23.50 25.65
N GLU A 249 4.00 -22.38 26.08
CA GLU A 249 4.57 -21.54 27.17
C GLU A 249 4.53 -22.24 28.54
N ALA A 250 3.49 -23.05 28.81
CA ALA A 250 3.37 -23.85 30.03
C ALA A 250 4.24 -25.10 30.05
N ASN A 251 4.77 -25.52 28.90
CA ASN A 251 5.45 -26.81 28.71
C ASN A 251 4.59 -28.00 29.17
N VAL A 252 3.30 -28.01 28.78
CA VAL A 252 2.30 -29.04 29.07
C VAL A 252 1.90 -29.76 27.79
N ASP A 253 1.75 -31.07 27.86
CA ASP A 253 1.33 -31.87 26.71
C ASP A 253 -0.12 -31.49 26.31
N MET A 254 -0.32 -31.15 25.03
CA MET A 254 -1.61 -30.84 24.44
C MET A 254 -2.62 -31.97 24.60
N LEU A 255 -2.18 -33.25 24.61
CA LEU A 255 -3.06 -34.39 24.80
C LEU A 255 -3.67 -34.40 26.23
N LYS A 256 -2.85 -34.10 27.25
CA LYS A 256 -3.31 -33.97 28.63
C LYS A 256 -4.39 -32.88 28.75
N LEU A 257 -4.16 -31.73 28.11
CA LEU A 257 -5.15 -30.64 28.12
C LEU A 257 -6.46 -31.06 27.43
N ARG A 258 -6.40 -31.75 26.29
CA ARG A 258 -7.58 -32.19 25.52
C ARG A 258 -8.38 -33.30 26.25
N THR A 259 -7.70 -34.17 26.97
CA THR A 259 -8.35 -35.29 27.69
C THR A 259 -8.76 -34.93 29.11
N GLY A 260 -8.34 -33.75 29.60
CA GLY A 260 -8.55 -33.36 31.00
C GLY A 260 -7.66 -34.10 32.01
N ALA A 261 -6.63 -34.82 31.52
CA ALA A 261 -5.72 -35.62 32.35
C ALA A 261 -4.55 -34.76 32.88
N LEU A 262 -4.87 -33.56 33.37
CA LEU A 262 -3.91 -32.61 33.94
C LEU A 262 -3.66 -32.97 35.41
N ASP A 263 -2.38 -32.92 35.83
CA ASP A 263 -2.01 -32.98 37.23
C ASP A 263 -1.91 -31.57 37.86
N ASP A 264 -1.74 -31.51 39.21
CA ASP A 264 -1.65 -30.23 39.91
C ASP A 264 -0.49 -29.35 39.41
N LYS A 265 0.61 -29.94 39.01
CA LYS A 265 1.78 -29.25 38.46
C LYS A 265 1.48 -28.68 37.07
N ASP A 266 0.76 -29.43 36.24
CA ASP A 266 0.31 -28.94 34.93
C ASP A 266 -0.59 -27.70 35.11
N TRP A 267 -1.52 -27.74 36.09
CA TRP A 267 -2.37 -26.59 36.43
C TRP A 267 -1.60 -25.37 36.91
N GLU A 268 -0.59 -25.54 37.75
CA GLU A 268 0.28 -24.45 38.18
C GLU A 268 1.05 -23.83 36.99
N ASN A 269 1.56 -24.66 36.10
CA ASN A 269 2.28 -24.20 34.92
C ASN A 269 1.36 -23.43 33.97
N ILE A 270 0.16 -23.93 33.70
CA ILE A 270 -0.86 -23.25 32.89
C ILE A 270 -1.23 -21.90 33.51
N ALA A 271 -1.48 -21.85 34.81
CA ALA A 271 -1.83 -20.62 35.52
C ALA A 271 -0.67 -19.60 35.40
N ARG A 272 0.58 -20.04 35.51
CA ARG A 272 1.78 -19.21 35.37
C ARG A 272 1.93 -18.68 33.93
N ALA A 273 1.70 -19.50 32.92
CA ALA A 273 1.79 -19.14 31.50
C ALA A 273 0.70 -18.17 31.05
N THR A 274 -0.47 -18.24 31.66
CA THR A 274 -1.61 -17.35 31.32
C THR A 274 -1.28 -15.86 31.54
N GLY A 275 -0.50 -15.54 32.57
CA GLY A 275 -0.14 -14.16 32.90
C GLY A 275 0.63 -13.45 31.77
N PRO A 276 1.78 -13.95 31.31
CA PRO A 276 2.51 -13.41 30.17
C PRO A 276 1.69 -13.41 28.87
N LEU A 277 1.02 -14.49 28.55
CA LEU A 277 0.22 -14.61 27.32
C LEU A 277 -0.93 -13.60 27.26
N SER A 278 -1.59 -13.32 28.38
CA SER A 278 -2.65 -12.30 28.43
C SER A 278 -2.18 -10.88 28.16
N LYS A 279 -0.89 -10.61 28.33
CA LYS A 279 -0.25 -9.31 28.06
C LYS A 279 0.42 -9.26 26.68
N ALA A 280 0.58 -10.40 26.05
CA ALA A 280 1.20 -10.51 24.71
C ALA A 280 0.31 -9.85 23.66
N LYS A 281 0.93 -9.12 22.74
CA LYS A 281 0.24 -8.46 21.64
C LYS A 281 0.05 -9.44 20.48
N ILE A 282 -0.73 -10.52 20.70
CA ILE A 282 -1.07 -11.51 19.67
C ILE A 282 -2.55 -11.34 19.36
N TYR A 283 -2.86 -11.07 18.10
CA TYR A 283 -4.22 -10.91 17.58
C TYR A 283 -4.52 -12.05 16.63
N ILE A 284 -5.60 -12.79 16.88
CA ILE A 284 -5.96 -13.98 16.10
C ILE A 284 -7.27 -13.73 15.38
N ASP A 285 -7.29 -14.02 14.09
CA ASP A 285 -8.48 -14.00 13.23
C ASP A 285 -8.64 -15.39 12.60
N ASP A 286 -9.77 -16.05 12.87
CA ASP A 286 -10.13 -17.37 12.35
C ASP A 286 -11.35 -17.30 11.41
N THR A 287 -11.59 -16.14 10.80
CA THR A 287 -12.67 -15.95 9.84
C THR A 287 -12.47 -16.86 8.64
N ALA A 288 -13.40 -17.81 8.45
CA ALA A 288 -13.36 -18.72 7.31
C ALA A 288 -13.59 -17.96 6.00
N GLY A 289 -12.74 -18.25 4.99
CA GLY A 289 -12.87 -17.63 3.66
C GLY A 289 -12.51 -16.15 3.60
N VAL A 290 -11.81 -15.63 4.61
CA VAL A 290 -11.37 -14.24 4.62
C VAL A 290 -10.55 -13.90 3.36
N THR A 291 -10.92 -12.83 2.67
CA THR A 291 -10.24 -12.38 1.46
C THR A 291 -8.94 -11.62 1.80
N VAL A 292 -8.02 -11.54 0.83
CA VAL A 292 -6.78 -10.75 0.98
C VAL A 292 -7.09 -9.27 1.26
N MET A 293 -8.17 -8.73 0.67
CA MET A 293 -8.60 -7.35 0.89
C MET A 293 -9.10 -7.12 2.33
N GLU A 294 -9.88 -8.05 2.87
CA GLU A 294 -10.31 -8.01 4.27
C GLU A 294 -9.14 -8.13 5.24
N MET A 295 -8.21 -9.09 5.01
CA MET A 295 -6.97 -9.19 5.79
C MET A 295 -6.22 -7.86 5.81
N ARG A 296 -6.08 -7.23 4.65
CA ARG A 296 -5.40 -5.93 4.50
C ARG A 296 -6.12 -4.82 5.26
N SER A 297 -7.45 -4.77 5.18
CA SER A 297 -8.29 -3.80 5.91
C SER A 297 -8.15 -3.96 7.42
N LYS A 298 -8.29 -5.21 7.92
CA LYS A 298 -8.11 -5.55 9.33
C LYS A 298 -6.71 -5.19 9.84
N CYS A 299 -5.66 -5.55 9.07
CA CYS A 299 -4.28 -5.21 9.42
C CYS A 299 -4.03 -3.69 9.45
N ARG A 300 -4.59 -2.91 8.52
CA ARG A 300 -4.45 -1.45 8.54
C ARG A 300 -5.04 -0.82 9.78
N ARG A 301 -6.26 -1.23 10.15
CA ARG A 301 -6.91 -0.75 11.37
C ARG A 301 -6.07 -1.07 12.59
N LEU A 302 -5.65 -2.33 12.72
CA LEU A 302 -4.87 -2.81 13.86
C LEU A 302 -3.51 -2.13 13.95
N LYS A 303 -2.88 -1.86 12.80
CA LYS A 303 -1.60 -1.13 12.74
C LYS A 303 -1.72 0.31 13.24
N LEU A 304 -2.84 0.98 12.99
CA LEU A 304 -3.08 2.34 13.50
C LEU A 304 -3.33 2.37 15.00
N GLU A 305 -3.97 1.34 15.55
CA GLU A 305 -4.35 1.27 16.97
C GLU A 305 -3.22 0.74 17.86
N TYR A 306 -2.54 -0.33 17.42
CA TYR A 306 -1.60 -1.10 18.26
C TYR A 306 -0.22 -1.31 17.63
N GLY A 307 -0.05 -0.95 16.38
CA GLY A 307 1.11 -1.33 15.58
C GLY A 307 1.03 -2.78 15.09
N ILE A 308 1.80 -3.13 14.09
CA ILE A 308 2.01 -4.51 13.60
C ILE A 308 3.47 -4.65 13.18
N ASP A 309 4.11 -5.70 13.68
CA ASP A 309 5.49 -6.04 13.36
C ASP A 309 5.57 -7.33 12.53
N LEU A 310 4.67 -8.29 12.77
CA LEU A 310 4.63 -9.59 12.08
C LEU A 310 3.20 -10.00 11.75
N ILE A 311 2.99 -10.55 10.55
CA ILE A 311 1.73 -11.16 10.14
C ILE A 311 2.02 -12.63 9.79
N VAL A 312 1.26 -13.53 10.39
CA VAL A 312 1.27 -14.98 10.10
C VAL A 312 -0.05 -15.34 9.42
N ILE A 313 0.03 -16.08 8.31
CA ILE A 313 -1.15 -16.57 7.59
C ILE A 313 -0.97 -18.09 7.42
N ASP A 314 -1.89 -18.89 8.00
CA ASP A 314 -1.84 -20.36 7.99
C ASP A 314 -3.14 -20.96 7.44
#